data_e21290dba3cfcf3d3942c3c66d4f3cde
#
_entry.id   e21290dba3cfcf3d3942c3c66d4f3cde
#
_cell.length_a   1.000
_cell.length_b   1.000
_cell.length_c   1.000
_cell.angle_alpha   90.00
_cell.angle_beta   90.00
_cell.angle_gamma   90.00
#
_symmetry.space_group_name_H-M   'P 1'
#
loop_
_entity.id
_entity.type
_entity.pdbx_description
1 polymer ?
#
loop_
_entity_poly.entity_id
_entity_poly.type
_entity_poly.pdbx_seq_one_letter_code
_entity_poly.pdbx_strand_id
1 'polypeptide(L)'
;MNCEDMVKIPELENVLLLRAGAGGMKNIVRWIYFADCLQCVQSEYKVEDYIHGGEFVILTNRSVTDNKDTLIGLIGKMLAHGISALGINEGQISDELIQYADGNDLPLFELPEKYPLIDLFQILCNKL
;
A
#
# COMPACT_ATOMS: atom_id res chain seq x y z
N MET A 1 -1.82 -3.54 -15.02
CA MET A 1 -0.58 -2.73 -15.06
C MET A 1 0.35 -3.18 -13.94
N ASN A 2 1.65 -2.97 -14.07
CA ASN A 2 2.58 -3.21 -12.95
C ASN A 2 2.89 -1.89 -12.22
N CYS A 3 3.67 -1.98 -11.13
CA CYS A 3 4.01 -0.78 -10.35
C CYS A 3 4.82 0.23 -11.15
N GLU A 4 5.67 -0.23 -12.08
CA GLU A 4 6.42 0.68 -12.95
C GLU A 4 5.48 1.50 -13.84
N ASP A 5 4.45 0.87 -14.39
CA ASP A 5 3.46 1.57 -15.21
C ASP A 5 2.69 2.60 -14.37
N MET A 6 2.37 2.22 -13.13
CA MET A 6 1.60 3.06 -12.22
C MET A 6 2.32 4.37 -11.91
N VAL A 7 3.64 4.33 -11.66
CA VAL A 7 4.40 5.55 -11.36
C VAL A 7 4.64 6.42 -12.58
N LYS A 8 4.42 5.90 -13.78
CA LYS A 8 4.56 6.66 -15.04
C LYS A 8 3.29 7.39 -15.43
N ILE A 9 2.19 7.19 -14.73
CA ILE A 9 0.95 7.93 -14.99
C ILE A 9 1.20 9.42 -14.70
N PRO A 10 1.04 10.32 -15.69
CA PRO A 10 1.43 11.73 -15.52
C PRO A 10 0.72 12.42 -14.35
N GLU A 11 -0.55 12.10 -14.12
CA GLU A 11 -1.33 12.70 -13.04
C GLU A 11 -0.84 12.29 -11.65
N LEU A 12 -0.04 11.22 -11.55
CA LEU A 12 0.48 10.68 -10.29
C LEU A 12 1.97 10.95 -10.09
N GLU A 13 2.58 11.76 -10.93
CA GLU A 13 4.04 12.00 -10.90
C GLU A 13 4.54 12.47 -9.52
N ASN A 14 3.78 13.35 -8.87
CA ASN A 14 4.15 13.89 -7.55
C ASN A 14 3.31 13.30 -6.42
N VAL A 15 2.56 12.24 -6.68
CA VAL A 15 1.65 11.63 -5.71
C VAL A 15 2.24 10.31 -5.18
N LEU A 16 2.72 9.45 -6.07
CA LEU A 16 3.30 8.16 -5.69
C LEU A 16 4.81 8.28 -5.58
N LEU A 17 5.30 8.49 -4.37
CA LEU A 17 6.73 8.59 -4.11
C LEU A 17 7.24 7.26 -3.57
N LEU A 18 8.06 6.57 -4.34
CA LEU A 18 8.62 5.27 -3.93
C LEU A 18 9.64 5.47 -2.82
N ARG A 19 9.42 4.79 -1.68
CA ARG A 19 10.31 4.87 -0.52
C ARG A 19 11.10 3.59 -0.30
N ALA A 20 10.58 2.45 -0.75
CA ALA A 20 11.23 1.15 -0.54
C ALA A 20 10.63 0.13 -1.49
N GLY A 21 11.25 -1.05 -1.55
CA GLY A 21 10.72 -2.18 -2.29
C GLY A 21 10.89 -2.09 -3.80
N ALA A 22 11.93 -1.42 -4.27
CA ALA A 22 12.19 -1.28 -5.71
C ALA A 22 12.28 -2.63 -6.43
N GLY A 23 12.68 -3.68 -5.73
CA GLY A 23 12.74 -5.03 -6.31
C GLY A 23 11.39 -5.61 -6.71
N GLY A 24 10.28 -5.02 -6.23
CA GLY A 24 8.94 -5.47 -6.55
C GLY A 24 8.21 -4.62 -7.58
N MET A 25 8.89 -3.72 -8.29
CA MET A 25 8.23 -2.81 -9.22
C MET A 25 7.61 -3.51 -10.43
N LYS A 26 7.93 -4.77 -10.67
CA LYS A 26 7.30 -5.60 -11.70
C LYS A 26 6.00 -6.25 -11.22
N ASN A 27 5.66 -6.14 -9.94
CA ASN A 27 4.43 -6.72 -9.41
C ASN A 27 3.22 -6.14 -10.13
N ILE A 28 2.27 -7.03 -10.48
CA ILE A 28 1.06 -6.62 -11.20
C ILE A 28 0.04 -6.09 -10.21
N VAL A 29 -0.48 -4.89 -10.48
CA VAL A 29 -1.55 -4.27 -9.70
C VAL A 29 -2.86 -4.53 -10.43
N ARG A 30 -3.78 -5.22 -9.77
CA ARG A 30 -5.11 -5.57 -10.31
C ARG A 30 -6.23 -4.80 -9.63
N TRP A 31 -6.06 -4.48 -8.35
CA TRP A 31 -7.10 -3.90 -7.52
C TRP A 31 -6.51 -2.80 -6.65
N ILE A 32 -7.38 -1.90 -6.20
CA ILE A 32 -7.04 -0.95 -5.14
C ILE A 32 -7.85 -1.35 -3.92
N TYR A 33 -7.19 -1.43 -2.76
CA TYR A 33 -7.86 -1.75 -1.51
C TYR A 33 -7.51 -0.71 -0.44
N PHE A 34 -8.54 0.00 0.05
CA PHE A 34 -8.39 0.98 1.13
C PHE A 34 -8.58 0.25 2.45
N ALA A 35 -7.48 -0.04 3.14
CA ALA A 35 -7.48 -0.82 4.38
C ALA A 35 -7.46 0.08 5.61
N ASP A 36 -8.26 1.15 5.60
CA ASP A 36 -8.28 2.15 6.66
C ASP A 36 -9.28 1.85 7.77
N CYS A 37 -9.87 0.66 7.75
CA CYS A 37 -10.84 0.23 8.74
C CYS A 37 -10.14 -0.23 10.02
N LEU A 38 -10.67 0.15 11.19
CA LEU A 38 -10.13 -0.32 12.47
C LEU A 38 -10.20 -1.83 12.62
N GLN A 39 -11.07 -2.51 11.88
CA GLN A 39 -11.12 -3.96 11.87
C GLN A 39 -9.80 -4.60 11.47
N CYS A 40 -8.98 -3.91 10.69
CA CYS A 40 -7.68 -4.42 10.25
C CYS A 40 -6.73 -4.73 11.41
N VAL A 41 -6.90 -4.10 12.57
CA VAL A 41 -6.05 -4.32 13.75
C VAL A 41 -6.70 -5.22 14.79
N GLN A 42 -7.91 -5.71 14.53
CA GLN A 42 -8.61 -6.61 15.44
C GLN A 42 -8.20 -8.06 15.19
N SER A 43 -8.27 -8.87 16.24
CA SER A 43 -7.89 -10.29 16.16
C SER A 43 -8.79 -11.11 15.23
N GLU A 44 -10.02 -10.66 15.02
CA GLU A 44 -10.99 -11.32 14.14
C GLU A 44 -10.79 -10.97 12.67
N TYR A 45 -9.90 -10.03 12.34
CA TYR A 45 -9.66 -9.67 10.94
C TYR A 45 -9.02 -10.83 10.21
N LYS A 46 -9.71 -11.31 9.19
CA LYS A 46 -9.25 -12.41 8.35
C LYS A 46 -8.80 -11.85 7.02
N VAL A 47 -7.50 -11.82 6.79
CA VAL A 47 -6.92 -11.27 5.57
C VAL A 47 -7.49 -11.94 4.33
N GLU A 48 -7.72 -13.25 4.38
CA GLU A 48 -8.25 -14.02 3.27
C GLU A 48 -9.65 -13.58 2.82
N ASP A 49 -10.39 -12.86 3.67
CA ASP A 49 -11.70 -12.33 3.30
C ASP A 49 -11.60 -11.04 2.50
N TYR A 50 -10.46 -10.36 2.53
CA TYR A 50 -10.29 -9.02 1.96
C TYR A 50 -9.20 -8.95 0.90
N ILE A 51 -8.20 -9.82 0.95
CA ILE A 51 -7.05 -9.80 0.05
C ILE A 51 -7.10 -11.04 -0.84
N HIS A 52 -7.15 -10.79 -2.14
CA HIS A 52 -7.27 -11.87 -3.14
C HIS A 52 -6.03 -12.00 -4.03
N GLY A 53 -5.06 -11.10 -3.87
CA GLY A 53 -3.86 -11.04 -4.68
C GLY A 53 -3.90 -9.91 -5.70
N GLY A 54 -2.80 -9.21 -5.85
CA GLY A 54 -2.67 -8.12 -6.81
C GLY A 54 -3.15 -6.76 -6.34
N GLU A 55 -3.41 -6.57 -5.04
CA GLU A 55 -3.88 -5.30 -4.53
C GLU A 55 -2.75 -4.28 -4.37
N PHE A 56 -3.06 -3.04 -4.69
CA PHE A 56 -2.37 -1.88 -4.15
C PHE A 56 -3.12 -1.47 -2.90
N VAL A 57 -2.53 -1.77 -1.73
CA VAL A 57 -3.17 -1.51 -0.44
C VAL A 57 -2.83 -0.11 0.03
N ILE A 58 -3.84 0.66 0.42
CA ILE A 58 -3.68 2.03 0.91
C ILE A 58 -4.09 2.10 2.38
N LEU A 59 -3.16 2.55 3.21
CA LEU A 59 -3.32 2.70 4.66
C LEU A 59 -3.00 4.13 5.04
N THR A 60 -4.01 4.93 5.31
CA THR A 60 -3.84 6.34 5.71
C THR A 60 -4.43 6.65 7.08
N ASN A 61 -5.14 5.70 7.70
CA ASN A 61 -5.71 5.87 9.02
C ASN A 61 -4.61 5.77 10.08
N ARG A 62 -4.34 6.88 10.79
CA ARG A 62 -3.30 6.93 11.81
C ARG A 62 -3.54 5.96 12.95
N SER A 63 -4.79 5.63 13.26
CA SER A 63 -5.10 4.61 14.26
C SER A 63 -4.53 3.25 13.90
N VAL A 64 -4.35 2.98 12.61
CA VAL A 64 -3.71 1.75 12.12
C VAL A 64 -2.19 1.93 12.00
N THR A 65 -1.74 3.05 11.42
CA THR A 65 -0.33 3.25 11.08
C THR A 65 0.55 3.65 12.26
N ASP A 66 -0.03 4.21 13.33
CA ASP A 66 0.73 4.61 14.52
C ASP A 66 1.23 3.41 15.34
N ASN A 67 0.60 2.25 15.22
CA ASN A 67 1.03 1.03 15.93
C ASN A 67 1.96 0.21 15.03
N LYS A 68 3.26 0.46 15.15
CA LYS A 68 4.27 -0.14 14.26
C LYS A 68 4.28 -1.66 14.27
N ASP A 69 4.18 -2.28 15.44
CA ASP A 69 4.25 -3.74 15.55
C ASP A 69 3.03 -4.41 14.92
N THR A 70 1.85 -3.89 15.20
CA THR A 70 0.60 -4.38 14.62
C THR A 70 0.59 -4.14 13.11
N LEU A 71 1.09 -2.99 12.66
CA LEU A 71 1.13 -2.63 11.26
C LEU A 71 1.99 -3.61 10.45
N ILE A 72 3.20 -3.90 10.92
CA ILE A 72 4.11 -4.83 10.22
C ILE A 72 3.51 -6.24 10.20
N GLY A 73 2.90 -6.67 11.31
CA GLY A 73 2.21 -7.96 11.35
C GLY A 73 1.05 -8.04 10.37
N LEU A 74 0.27 -6.97 10.25
CA LEU A 74 -0.83 -6.90 9.30
C LEU A 74 -0.31 -6.96 7.86
N ILE A 75 0.72 -6.17 7.55
CA ILE A 75 1.31 -6.16 6.21
C ILE A 75 1.86 -7.53 5.85
N GLY A 76 2.48 -8.23 6.80
CA GLY A 76 2.97 -9.59 6.57
C GLY A 76 1.88 -10.56 6.19
N LYS A 77 0.72 -10.47 6.83
CA LYS A 77 -0.44 -11.30 6.47
C LYS A 77 -0.95 -10.97 5.08
N MET A 78 -1.02 -9.68 4.73
CA MET A 78 -1.45 -9.24 3.41
C MET A 78 -0.46 -9.69 2.34
N LEU A 79 0.83 -9.59 2.61
CA LEU A 79 1.89 -10.00 1.69
C LEU A 79 1.82 -11.50 1.42
N ALA A 80 1.53 -12.31 2.44
CA ALA A 80 1.35 -13.75 2.28
C ALA A 80 0.17 -14.09 1.36
N HIS A 81 -0.79 -13.19 1.22
CA HIS A 81 -1.95 -13.35 0.32
C HIS A 81 -1.76 -12.60 -1.02
N GLY A 82 -0.56 -12.10 -1.29
CA GLY A 82 -0.18 -11.66 -2.63
C GLY A 82 -0.44 -10.21 -2.97
N ILE A 83 -0.44 -9.29 -2.00
CA ILE A 83 -0.55 -7.87 -2.34
C ILE A 83 0.64 -7.44 -3.20
N SER A 84 0.41 -6.47 -4.06
CA SER A 84 1.42 -6.03 -5.03
C SER A 84 2.17 -4.78 -4.59
N ALA A 85 1.55 -3.91 -3.82
CA ALA A 85 2.14 -2.65 -3.39
C ALA A 85 1.42 -2.11 -2.17
N LEU A 86 2.07 -1.16 -1.48
CA LEU A 86 1.55 -0.54 -0.28
C LEU A 86 1.71 0.98 -0.37
N GLY A 87 0.65 1.72 -0.04
CA GLY A 87 0.68 3.18 0.04
C GLY A 87 0.36 3.63 1.47
N ILE A 88 1.21 4.48 2.03
CA ILE A 88 1.05 5.02 3.39
C ILE A 88 1.24 6.54 3.32
N ASN A 89 0.45 7.27 4.08
CA ASN A 89 0.53 8.73 4.09
C ASN A 89 1.86 9.21 4.66
N GLU A 90 2.30 10.37 4.18
CA GLU A 90 3.55 10.97 4.60
C GLU A 90 3.58 11.18 6.12
N GLY A 91 4.77 11.02 6.70
CA GLY A 91 4.96 11.14 8.14
C GLY A 91 4.68 9.85 8.91
N GLN A 92 4.19 8.79 8.27
CA GLN A 92 3.83 7.55 8.92
C GLN A 92 4.72 6.37 8.53
N ILE A 93 5.75 6.61 7.71
CA ILE A 93 6.66 5.56 7.27
C ILE A 93 7.88 5.53 8.18
N SER A 94 8.04 4.42 8.91
CA SER A 94 9.17 4.20 9.81
C SER A 94 10.35 3.54 9.08
N ASP A 95 11.54 3.61 9.67
CA ASP A 95 12.72 2.93 9.13
C ASP A 95 12.52 1.41 9.13
N GLU A 96 11.84 0.87 10.13
CA GLU A 96 11.53 -0.55 10.23
C GLU A 96 10.65 -0.99 9.06
N LEU A 97 9.68 -0.16 8.69
CA LEU A 97 8.79 -0.46 7.58
C LEU A 97 9.55 -0.40 6.25
N ILE A 98 10.46 0.56 6.08
CA ILE A 98 11.30 0.63 4.89
C ILE A 98 12.14 -0.63 4.74
N GLN A 99 12.79 -1.07 5.82
CA GLN A 99 13.60 -2.29 5.80
C GLN A 99 12.76 -3.52 5.50
N TYR A 100 11.56 -3.59 6.07
CA TYR A 100 10.66 -4.71 5.83
C TYR A 100 10.23 -4.77 4.36
N ALA A 101 9.85 -3.64 3.80
CA ALA A 101 9.42 -3.55 2.40
C ALA A 101 10.57 -3.89 1.45
N ASP A 102 11.78 -3.38 1.71
CA ASP A 102 12.94 -3.72 0.89
C ASP A 102 13.28 -5.20 0.96
N GLY A 103 13.21 -5.79 2.15
CA GLY A 103 13.54 -7.20 2.34
C GLY A 103 12.54 -8.16 1.71
N ASN A 104 11.34 -7.68 1.40
CA ASN A 104 10.26 -8.51 0.83
C ASN A 104 9.87 -8.10 -0.58
N ASP A 105 10.63 -7.21 -1.22
CA ASP A 105 10.35 -6.70 -2.56
C ASP A 105 8.91 -6.18 -2.68
N LEU A 106 8.45 -5.46 -1.65
CA LEU A 106 7.12 -4.86 -1.61
C LEU A 106 7.24 -3.36 -1.86
N PRO A 107 6.84 -2.87 -3.04
CA PRO A 107 6.88 -1.43 -3.31
C PRO A 107 6.07 -0.66 -2.27
N LEU A 108 6.74 0.27 -1.60
CA LEU A 108 6.16 1.12 -0.56
C LEU A 108 6.16 2.56 -1.07
N PHE A 109 4.97 3.11 -1.23
CA PHE A 109 4.79 4.48 -1.70
C PHE A 109 4.36 5.39 -0.56
N GLU A 110 4.92 6.59 -0.54
CA GLU A 110 4.48 7.66 0.35
C GLU A 110 3.43 8.49 -0.39
N LEU A 111 2.30 8.74 0.27
CA LEU A 111 1.21 9.53 -0.29
C LEU A 111 1.15 10.89 0.40
N PRO A 112 1.00 12.00 -0.35
CA PRO A 112 0.84 13.32 0.27
C PRO A 112 -0.42 13.35 1.14
N GLU A 113 -0.30 13.90 2.35
CA GLU A 113 -1.39 13.91 3.33
C GLU A 113 -2.63 14.62 2.80
N LYS A 114 -2.45 15.68 2.03
CA LYS A 114 -3.55 16.50 1.54
C LYS A 114 -4.10 16.08 0.19
N TYR A 115 -3.56 15.04 -0.41
CA TYR A 115 -4.03 14.57 -1.70
C TYR A 115 -5.35 13.81 -1.54
N PRO A 116 -6.41 14.18 -2.27
CA PRO A 116 -7.69 13.49 -2.14
C PRO A 116 -7.60 12.05 -2.65
N LEU A 117 -7.86 11.08 -1.78
CA LEU A 117 -7.79 9.66 -2.15
C LEU A 117 -8.78 9.27 -3.23
N ILE A 118 -9.91 9.99 -3.32
CA ILE A 118 -10.88 9.72 -4.39
C ILE A 118 -10.28 10.01 -5.76
N ASP A 119 -9.41 11.00 -5.87
CA ASP A 119 -8.73 11.31 -7.14
C ASP A 119 -7.77 10.19 -7.52
N LEU A 120 -7.00 9.69 -6.55
CA LEU A 120 -6.13 8.55 -6.77
C LEU A 120 -6.92 7.33 -7.23
N PHE A 121 -8.04 7.05 -6.56
CA PHE A 121 -8.91 5.93 -6.90
C PHE A 121 -9.43 6.04 -8.34
N GLN A 122 -9.93 7.21 -8.72
CA GLN A 122 -10.49 7.43 -10.05
C GLN A 122 -9.42 7.28 -11.15
N ILE A 123 -8.24 7.86 -10.93
CA ILE A 123 -7.15 7.79 -11.90
C ILE A 123 -6.72 6.34 -12.11
N LEU A 124 -6.52 5.59 -11.01
CA LEU A 124 -6.08 4.20 -11.11
C LEU A 124 -7.16 3.29 -11.68
N CYS A 125 -8.42 3.48 -11.30
CA CYS A 125 -9.51 2.65 -11.81
C CYS A 125 -9.70 2.80 -13.32
N ASN A 126 -9.39 3.97 -13.87
CA ASN A 126 -9.46 4.18 -15.31
C ASN A 126 -8.33 3.45 -16.07
N LYS A 127 -7.27 3.03 -15.37
CA LYS A 127 -6.11 2.36 -15.98
C LYS A 127 -6.09 0.85 -15.71
N LEU A 128 -6.82 0.39 -14.71
CA LEU A 128 -6.86 -1.03 -14.34
C LEU A 128 -7.83 -1.86 -15.22
#